data_870bdb2759b41fb0d2e02156a5014fdb
#
_entry.id   870bdb2759b41fb0d2e02156a5014fdb
#
_cell.length_a   1.000
_cell.length_b   1.000
_cell.length_c   1.000
_cell.angle_alpha   90.00
_cell.angle_beta   90.00
_cell.angle_gamma   90.00
#
_symmetry.space_group_name_H-M   'P 1'
#
loop_
_entity.id
_entity.type
_entity.pdbx_description
1 polymer ?
#
loop_
_entity_poly.entity_id
_entity_poly.type
_entity_poly.pdbx_seq_one_letter_code
_entity_poly.pdbx_strand_id
1 'polypeptide(L)'
;MSERADNPQLTPTWLTDVAGDDLTPPAGWHLAFVALGANLDDPQQQVRAASDALGELSDSRLQRLSSLYRTAPVGVRAQPDFINAVAALHSRLPPESLLEALFAVERQFGRRREFHHAPRTLDLDLLLYDRQCIDSPRLCVPHPRMHLRAFVLVPLLEIAPGCLIPGRGPAAAWLPAVSGQAIQRLSR
;
A
#
# COMPACT_ATOMS: atom_id res chain seq x y z
N MET A 1 27.24 28.34 -27.49
CA MET A 1 26.96 26.96 -27.81
C MET A 1 26.98 26.21 -26.48
N SER A 2 25.78 25.95 -25.93
CA SER A 2 25.64 25.30 -24.61
C SER A 2 25.09 23.90 -24.87
N GLU A 3 25.94 22.91 -24.70
CA GLU A 3 25.54 21.48 -24.73
C GLU A 3 24.66 21.22 -23.53
N ARG A 4 23.39 20.92 -23.78
CA ARG A 4 22.51 20.29 -22.79
C ARG A 4 22.94 18.84 -22.71
N ALA A 5 23.54 18.44 -21.60
CA ALA A 5 23.77 17.06 -21.25
C ALA A 5 22.42 16.35 -21.11
N ASP A 6 22.13 15.43 -22.05
CA ASP A 6 21.11 14.39 -21.90
C ASP A 6 21.47 13.57 -20.67
N ASN A 7 20.65 13.68 -19.65
CA ASN A 7 20.73 12.81 -18.46
C ASN A 7 19.93 11.55 -18.80
N PRO A 8 20.56 10.38 -19.01
CA PRO A 8 19.83 9.15 -19.15
C PRO A 8 19.08 8.87 -17.85
N GLN A 9 17.76 8.74 -17.94
CA GLN A 9 16.87 8.38 -16.86
C GLN A 9 17.38 7.11 -16.18
N LEU A 10 18.05 7.28 -15.04
CA LEU A 10 18.45 6.17 -14.18
C LEU A 10 17.15 5.51 -13.68
N THR A 11 16.85 4.36 -14.23
CA THR A 11 15.83 3.45 -13.68
C THR A 11 16.13 3.28 -12.20
N PRO A 12 15.17 3.54 -11.30
CA PRO A 12 15.45 3.46 -9.87
C PRO A 12 15.85 2.04 -9.49
N THR A 13 17.11 1.84 -9.15
CA THR A 13 17.71 0.53 -8.83
C THR A 13 17.04 -0.23 -7.66
N TRP A 14 16.07 0.37 -6.98
CA TRP A 14 15.32 -0.24 -5.90
C TRP A 14 14.08 -1.04 -6.35
N LEU A 15 13.78 -1.02 -7.67
CA LEU A 15 12.72 -1.83 -8.31
C LEU A 15 13.30 -2.89 -9.26
N THR A 16 14.59 -2.89 -9.50
CA THR A 16 15.24 -3.73 -10.50
C THR A 16 15.62 -5.08 -9.94
N ASP A 17 14.69 -5.97 -9.69
CA ASP A 17 14.96 -7.43 -9.70
C ASP A 17 13.66 -8.24 -9.64
N VAL A 18 12.64 -7.79 -10.37
CA VAL A 18 11.45 -8.61 -10.56
C VAL A 18 11.36 -8.98 -12.02
N ALA A 19 11.64 -10.22 -12.31
CA ALA A 19 11.47 -10.77 -13.65
C ALA A 19 10.04 -10.48 -14.17
N GLY A 20 9.92 -9.58 -15.13
CA GLY A 20 8.80 -9.54 -16.04
C GLY A 20 7.89 -8.33 -16.04
N ASP A 21 7.78 -7.50 -14.97
CA ASP A 21 6.88 -6.34 -15.00
C ASP A 21 7.43 -5.20 -14.15
N ASP A 22 7.80 -4.15 -14.82
CA ASP A 22 8.39 -2.96 -14.24
C ASP A 22 7.30 -2.08 -13.60
N LEU A 23 7.39 -1.83 -12.27
CA LEU A 23 6.57 -0.84 -11.57
C LEU A 23 7.12 0.58 -11.71
N THR A 24 8.09 0.80 -12.58
CA THR A 24 8.67 2.13 -12.81
C THR A 24 7.61 3.09 -13.34
N PRO A 25 7.33 4.18 -12.63
CA PRO A 25 6.33 5.13 -13.08
C PRO A 25 6.84 5.92 -14.30
N PRO A 26 5.94 6.29 -15.25
CA PRO A 26 6.27 7.21 -16.33
C PRO A 26 6.73 8.57 -15.80
N ALA A 27 7.41 9.35 -16.64
CA ALA A 27 7.82 10.70 -16.27
C ALA A 27 6.64 11.55 -15.77
N GLY A 28 6.81 12.20 -14.63
CA GLY A 28 5.78 13.00 -13.97
C GLY A 28 4.72 12.17 -13.20
N TRP A 29 4.94 10.85 -13.06
CA TRP A 29 4.16 9.99 -12.19
C TRP A 29 5.02 9.49 -11.03
N HIS A 30 4.38 9.12 -9.94
CA HIS A 30 4.98 8.61 -8.70
C HIS A 30 4.45 7.22 -8.41
N LEU A 31 5.30 6.35 -7.85
CA LEU A 31 4.89 5.04 -7.36
C LEU A 31 4.44 5.14 -5.91
N ALA A 32 3.20 4.78 -5.64
CA ALA A 32 2.65 4.68 -4.30
C ALA A 32 2.22 3.25 -3.98
N PHE A 33 2.45 2.83 -2.73
CA PHE A 33 1.89 1.57 -2.20
C PHE A 33 0.84 1.89 -1.16
N VAL A 34 -0.33 1.25 -1.30
CA VAL A 34 -1.48 1.43 -0.42
C VAL A 34 -1.88 0.09 0.17
N ALA A 35 -2.01 0.02 1.50
CA ALA A 35 -2.64 -1.13 2.14
C ALA A 35 -4.14 -0.97 2.14
N LEU A 36 -4.86 -2.06 1.87
CA LEU A 36 -6.31 -2.16 1.96
C LEU A 36 -6.66 -3.19 3.04
N GLY A 37 -7.62 -2.87 3.89
CA GLY A 37 -8.09 -3.78 4.95
C GLY A 37 -9.58 -3.61 5.22
N ALA A 38 -10.30 -4.72 5.39
CA ALA A 38 -11.72 -4.73 5.77
C ALA A 38 -12.01 -5.95 6.66
N ASN A 39 -12.99 -5.83 7.58
CA ASN A 39 -13.46 -6.97 8.39
C ASN A 39 -14.98 -6.99 8.63
N LEU A 40 -15.75 -6.14 7.94
CA LEU A 40 -17.21 -6.07 8.01
C LEU A 40 -17.81 -6.25 6.61
N ASP A 41 -19.09 -6.63 6.56
CA ASP A 41 -19.96 -6.60 5.36
C ASP A 41 -19.31 -7.19 4.09
N ASP A 42 -19.01 -8.50 4.07
CA ASP A 42 -18.26 -9.16 3.00
C ASP A 42 -16.91 -8.49 2.69
N PRO A 43 -15.92 -8.67 3.60
CA PRO A 43 -14.66 -7.96 3.50
C PRO A 43 -13.85 -8.28 2.24
N GLN A 44 -14.08 -9.45 1.58
CA GLN A 44 -13.42 -9.76 0.31
C GLN A 44 -13.96 -8.87 -0.81
N GLN A 45 -15.27 -8.72 -0.89
CA GLN A 45 -15.92 -7.84 -1.85
C GLN A 45 -15.52 -6.38 -1.60
N GLN A 46 -15.49 -5.94 -0.32
CA GLN A 46 -15.07 -4.59 0.04
C GLN A 46 -13.66 -4.28 -0.44
N VAL A 47 -12.68 -5.17 -0.20
CA VAL A 47 -11.30 -4.94 -0.66
C VAL A 47 -11.20 -4.94 -2.18
N ARG A 48 -11.93 -5.81 -2.90
CA ARG A 48 -11.95 -5.81 -4.37
C ARG A 48 -12.56 -4.51 -4.92
N ALA A 49 -13.74 -4.14 -4.45
CA ALA A 49 -14.40 -2.90 -4.87
C ALA A 49 -13.56 -1.64 -4.55
N ALA A 50 -12.85 -1.65 -3.40
CA ALA A 50 -11.92 -0.58 -3.07
C ALA A 50 -10.74 -0.52 -4.04
N SER A 51 -10.20 -1.67 -4.49
CA SER A 51 -9.12 -1.67 -5.48
C SER A 51 -9.58 -1.13 -6.83
N ASP A 52 -10.82 -1.44 -7.24
CA ASP A 52 -11.42 -0.89 -8.46
C ASP A 52 -11.57 0.64 -8.33
N ALA A 53 -12.07 1.13 -7.18
CA ALA A 53 -12.18 2.57 -6.90
C ALA A 53 -10.81 3.28 -6.88
N LEU A 54 -9.74 2.61 -6.42
CA LEU A 54 -8.38 3.15 -6.53
C LEU A 54 -7.91 3.29 -7.98
N GLY A 55 -8.34 2.36 -8.86
CA GLY A 55 -8.06 2.41 -10.29
C GLY A 55 -8.81 3.55 -11.02
N GLU A 56 -9.93 4.01 -10.48
CA GLU A 56 -10.78 5.08 -11.02
C GLU A 56 -10.40 6.48 -10.48
N LEU A 57 -9.48 6.60 -9.53
CA LEU A 57 -9.02 7.89 -9.02
C LEU A 57 -8.43 8.74 -10.15
N SER A 58 -8.87 9.99 -10.24
CA SER A 58 -8.28 10.97 -11.15
C SER A 58 -6.77 11.09 -10.90
N ASP A 59 -5.98 11.19 -11.97
CA ASP A 59 -4.52 11.29 -11.89
C ASP A 59 -3.83 10.12 -11.16
N SER A 60 -4.48 8.96 -11.10
CA SER A 60 -3.91 7.73 -10.56
C SER A 60 -4.29 6.52 -11.43
N ARG A 61 -3.47 5.47 -11.36
CA ARG A 61 -3.70 4.21 -12.09
C ARG A 61 -3.28 3.05 -11.22
N LEU A 62 -4.16 2.08 -11.03
CA LEU A 62 -3.81 0.81 -10.40
C LEU A 62 -2.88 0.03 -11.33
N GLN A 63 -1.70 -0.32 -10.83
CA GLN A 63 -0.70 -1.10 -11.56
C GLN A 63 -0.76 -2.57 -11.17
N ARG A 64 -0.84 -2.84 -9.85
CA ARG A 64 -0.91 -4.19 -9.31
C ARG A 64 -1.75 -4.21 -8.05
N LEU A 65 -2.41 -5.35 -7.84
CA LEU A 65 -3.04 -5.72 -6.58
C LEU A 65 -2.49 -7.09 -6.15
N SER A 66 -2.10 -7.22 -4.90
CA SER A 66 -1.72 -8.51 -4.33
C SER A 66 -2.90 -9.48 -4.28
N SER A 67 -2.63 -10.73 -3.97
CA SER A 67 -3.67 -11.64 -3.49
C SER A 67 -4.33 -11.09 -2.23
N LEU A 68 -5.53 -11.61 -1.91
CA LEU A 68 -6.20 -11.30 -0.64
C LEU A 68 -5.63 -12.20 0.45
N TYR A 69 -5.43 -11.63 1.63
CA TYR A 69 -4.90 -12.33 2.80
C TYR A 69 -5.84 -12.19 3.99
N ARG A 70 -6.11 -13.31 4.66
CA ARG A 70 -6.87 -13.34 5.91
C ARG A 70 -5.93 -13.26 7.10
N THR A 71 -6.27 -12.44 8.08
CA THR A 71 -5.55 -12.32 9.35
C THR A 71 -6.51 -12.15 10.52
N ALA A 72 -6.14 -12.68 11.69
CA ALA A 72 -6.85 -12.40 12.92
C ALA A 72 -6.68 -10.92 13.33
N PRO A 73 -7.66 -10.34 14.03
CA PRO A 73 -7.56 -8.99 14.57
C PRO A 73 -6.37 -8.83 15.51
N VAL A 74 -5.61 -7.74 15.37
CA VAL A 74 -4.49 -7.41 16.26
C VAL A 74 -5.03 -6.61 17.46
N GLY A 75 -4.94 -7.17 18.66
CA GLY A 75 -5.21 -6.46 19.92
C GLY A 75 -6.65 -6.53 20.44
N VAL A 76 -7.66 -6.80 19.62
CA VAL A 76 -9.06 -6.94 20.05
C VAL A 76 -9.62 -8.28 19.61
N ARG A 77 -9.80 -9.21 20.57
CA ARG A 77 -10.15 -10.63 20.28
C ARG A 77 -11.60 -10.87 19.85
N ALA A 78 -12.49 -9.87 19.91
CA ALA A 78 -13.92 -10.01 19.65
C ALA A 78 -14.37 -9.41 18.29
N GLN A 79 -13.49 -9.44 17.28
CA GLN A 79 -13.81 -8.94 15.93
C GLN A 79 -13.63 -10.05 14.89
N PRO A 80 -14.37 -10.01 13.77
CA PRO A 80 -14.12 -10.89 12.63
C PRO A 80 -12.71 -10.74 12.08
N ASP A 81 -12.23 -11.78 11.38
CA ASP A 81 -10.95 -11.74 10.66
C ASP A 81 -10.94 -10.61 9.63
N PHE A 82 -9.77 -10.03 9.45
CA PHE A 82 -9.52 -9.04 8.40
C PHE A 82 -9.17 -9.72 7.08
N ILE A 83 -9.60 -9.09 6.00
CA ILE A 83 -9.09 -9.33 4.65
C ILE A 83 -8.23 -8.14 4.28
N ASN A 84 -6.99 -8.44 3.89
CA ASN A 84 -5.97 -7.44 3.59
C ASN A 84 -5.40 -7.66 2.19
N ALA A 85 -4.97 -6.57 1.56
CA ALA A 85 -4.21 -6.57 0.32
C ALA A 85 -3.28 -5.36 0.28
N VAL A 86 -2.35 -5.34 -0.68
CA VAL A 86 -1.55 -4.16 -1.02
C VAL A 86 -1.72 -3.87 -2.50
N ALA A 87 -1.97 -2.61 -2.82
CA ALA A 87 -2.03 -2.09 -4.18
C ALA A 87 -0.79 -1.25 -4.49
N ALA A 88 -0.27 -1.36 -5.72
CA ALA A 88 0.70 -0.44 -6.30
C ALA A 88 -0.04 0.49 -7.26
N LEU A 89 0.14 1.79 -7.08
CA LEU A 89 -0.45 2.84 -7.89
C LEU A 89 0.64 3.67 -8.55
N HIS A 90 0.44 4.03 -9.81
CA HIS A 90 1.08 5.22 -10.36
C HIS A 90 0.14 6.41 -10.13
N SER A 91 0.65 7.52 -9.57
CA SER A 91 -0.14 8.72 -9.29
C SER A 91 0.61 9.99 -9.67
N ARG A 92 -0.12 11.01 -10.14
CA ARG A 92 0.36 12.39 -10.30
C ARG A 92 0.01 13.25 -9.10
N LEU A 93 -0.85 12.76 -8.22
CA LEU A 93 -1.25 13.50 -7.02
C LEU A 93 -0.06 13.62 -6.08
N PRO A 94 0.20 14.79 -5.50
CA PRO A 94 1.12 14.91 -4.36
C PRO A 94 0.70 13.99 -3.20
N PRO A 95 1.63 13.60 -2.30
CA PRO A 95 1.36 12.62 -1.25
C PRO A 95 0.14 12.95 -0.38
N GLU A 96 0.01 14.21 0.04
CA GLU A 96 -1.13 14.67 0.85
C GLU A 96 -2.45 14.64 0.06
N SER A 97 -2.41 14.98 -1.23
CA SER A 97 -3.60 14.92 -2.11
C SER A 97 -4.02 13.48 -2.35
N LEU A 98 -3.06 12.57 -2.52
CA LEU A 98 -3.35 11.13 -2.61
C LEU A 98 -3.99 10.63 -1.31
N LEU A 99 -3.45 11.01 -0.14
CA LEU A 99 -4.05 10.66 1.16
C LEU A 99 -5.50 11.14 1.27
N GLU A 100 -5.81 12.36 0.86
CA GLU A 100 -7.19 12.89 0.86
C GLU A 100 -8.10 12.10 -0.10
N ALA A 101 -7.57 11.69 -1.26
CA ALA A 101 -8.30 10.83 -2.20
C ALA A 101 -8.60 9.46 -1.58
N LEU A 102 -7.63 8.85 -0.87
CA LEU A 102 -7.84 7.60 -0.13
C LEU A 102 -8.95 7.76 0.92
N PHE A 103 -8.93 8.85 1.70
CA PHE A 103 -10.01 9.15 2.66
C PHE A 103 -11.36 9.37 1.98
N ALA A 104 -11.39 9.91 0.76
CA ALA A 104 -12.62 10.04 0.02
C ALA A 104 -13.20 8.68 -0.38
N VAL A 105 -12.34 7.74 -0.83
CA VAL A 105 -12.75 6.36 -1.10
C VAL A 105 -13.28 5.70 0.18
N GLU A 106 -12.56 5.76 1.31
CA GLU A 106 -13.05 5.19 2.58
C GLU A 106 -14.44 5.70 2.98
N ARG A 107 -14.70 7.00 2.78
CA ARG A 107 -16.04 7.58 3.06
C ARG A 107 -17.13 7.00 2.17
N GLN A 108 -16.84 6.73 0.88
CA GLN A 108 -17.78 6.08 -0.05
C GLN A 108 -18.17 4.68 0.42
N PHE A 109 -17.23 3.98 1.09
CA PHE A 109 -17.45 2.65 1.68
C PHE A 109 -18.04 2.69 3.09
N GLY A 110 -18.61 3.83 3.49
CA GLY A 110 -19.36 3.96 4.75
C GLY A 110 -18.50 4.00 6.01
N ARG A 111 -17.18 4.25 5.87
CA ARG A 111 -16.31 4.37 7.05
C ARG A 111 -16.79 5.48 7.97
N ARG A 112 -17.20 5.13 9.20
CA ARG A 112 -17.42 6.04 10.33
C ARG A 112 -16.31 5.84 11.34
N ARG A 113 -15.62 6.92 11.73
CA ARG A 113 -14.59 6.89 12.79
C ARG A 113 -15.28 6.99 14.14
N GLU A 114 -15.71 5.87 14.73
CA GLU A 114 -16.37 5.86 16.02
C GLU A 114 -15.37 5.81 17.19
N PHE A 115 -14.33 4.97 17.11
CA PHE A 115 -13.25 4.90 18.11
C PHE A 115 -11.99 4.24 17.52
N HIS A 116 -10.86 4.29 18.28
CA HIS A 116 -9.60 3.71 17.86
C HIS A 116 -9.66 2.17 17.83
N HIS A 117 -9.29 1.52 16.73
CA HIS A 117 -9.45 0.08 16.46
C HIS A 117 -10.90 -0.43 16.33
N ALA A 118 -11.87 0.42 16.01
CA ALA A 118 -13.22 -0.03 15.64
C ALA A 118 -13.18 -1.00 14.44
N PRO A 119 -14.13 -1.96 14.36
CA PRO A 119 -14.37 -2.73 13.14
C PRO A 119 -14.56 -1.79 11.95
N ARG A 120 -14.03 -2.18 10.75
CA ARG A 120 -13.98 -1.27 9.61
C ARG A 120 -14.55 -1.90 8.37
N THR A 121 -15.44 -1.20 7.70
CA THR A 121 -15.87 -1.56 6.37
C THR A 121 -14.71 -1.50 5.38
N LEU A 122 -13.86 -0.46 5.49
CA LEU A 122 -12.64 -0.29 4.70
C LEU A 122 -11.63 0.59 5.44
N ASP A 123 -10.34 0.24 5.35
CA ASP A 123 -9.18 1.02 5.79
C ASP A 123 -8.17 1.10 4.65
N LEU A 124 -7.71 2.31 4.32
CA LEU A 124 -6.71 2.56 3.28
C LEU A 124 -5.55 3.33 3.89
N ASP A 125 -4.38 2.68 4.00
CA ASP A 125 -3.17 3.30 4.53
C ASP A 125 -2.16 3.55 3.40
N LEU A 126 -1.70 4.79 3.21
CA LEU A 126 -0.56 5.10 2.34
C LEU A 126 0.72 4.58 3.00
N LEU A 127 1.33 3.56 2.39
CA LEU A 127 2.51 2.88 2.93
C LEU A 127 3.82 3.55 2.52
N LEU A 128 3.97 3.76 1.21
CA LEU A 128 5.15 4.30 0.56
C LEU A 128 4.73 5.24 -0.58
N TYR A 129 5.55 6.26 -0.83
CA TYR A 129 5.40 7.15 -1.95
C TYR A 129 6.79 7.45 -2.52
N ASP A 130 7.13 6.84 -3.64
CA ASP A 130 8.50 6.77 -4.16
C ASP A 130 9.50 6.37 -3.07
N ARG A 131 10.58 7.14 -2.93
CA ARG A 131 11.57 7.02 -1.86
C ARG A 131 11.46 8.14 -0.83
N GLN A 132 10.34 8.83 -0.78
CA GLN A 132 10.18 9.98 0.09
C GLN A 132 10.08 9.55 1.56
N CYS A 133 10.65 10.37 2.43
CA CYS A 133 10.44 10.34 3.86
C CYS A 133 9.69 11.62 4.23
N ILE A 134 8.43 11.46 4.63
CA ILE A 134 7.56 12.56 5.05
C ILE A 134 7.19 12.31 6.51
N ASP A 135 7.40 13.30 7.36
CA ASP A 135 6.98 13.26 8.76
C ASP A 135 6.28 14.58 9.08
N SER A 136 4.97 14.54 8.97
CA SER A 136 4.10 15.70 9.24
C SER A 136 2.94 15.29 10.14
N PRO A 137 2.23 16.23 10.77
CA PRO A 137 1.06 15.92 11.59
C PRO A 137 -0.08 15.19 10.83
N ARG A 138 -0.10 15.30 9.50
CA ARG A 138 -1.16 14.72 8.66
C ARG A 138 -0.73 13.45 7.93
N LEU A 139 0.57 13.30 7.63
CA LEU A 139 1.09 12.21 6.81
C LEU A 139 2.48 11.80 7.30
N CYS A 140 2.63 10.50 7.55
CA CYS A 140 3.93 9.89 7.81
C CYS A 140 4.18 8.79 6.76
N VAL A 141 5.19 8.98 5.91
CA VAL A 141 5.64 8.04 4.89
C VAL A 141 7.16 7.89 5.00
N PRO A 142 7.69 6.68 5.06
CA PRO A 142 7.02 5.36 5.13
C PRO A 142 6.05 5.25 6.32
N HIS A 143 4.93 4.53 6.11
CA HIS A 143 3.98 4.30 7.19
C HIS A 143 4.71 3.71 8.42
N PRO A 144 4.60 4.32 9.61
CA PRO A 144 5.51 4.08 10.75
C PRO A 144 5.55 2.63 11.24
N ARG A 145 4.47 1.87 11.05
CA ARG A 145 4.35 0.48 11.53
C ARG A 145 4.35 -0.57 10.42
N MET A 146 4.55 -0.20 9.14
CA MET A 146 4.45 -1.14 8.03
C MET A 146 5.38 -2.35 8.16
N HIS A 147 6.61 -2.12 8.63
CA HIS A 147 7.65 -3.12 8.78
C HIS A 147 7.44 -4.10 9.95
N LEU A 148 6.42 -3.85 10.80
CA LEU A 148 6.06 -4.67 11.95
C LEU A 148 4.76 -5.47 11.74
N ARG A 149 4.23 -5.47 10.50
CA ARG A 149 2.92 -6.04 10.16
C ARG A 149 3.04 -7.06 9.04
N ALA A 150 2.80 -8.35 9.33
CA ALA A 150 2.80 -9.39 8.31
C ALA A 150 1.76 -9.13 7.20
N PHE A 151 0.57 -8.62 7.58
CA PHE A 151 -0.51 -8.31 6.64
C PHE A 151 -0.22 -7.13 5.70
N VAL A 152 0.89 -6.42 5.92
CA VAL A 152 1.45 -5.41 5.01
C VAL A 152 2.63 -5.99 4.24
N LEU A 153 3.63 -6.57 4.94
CA LEU A 153 4.87 -7.01 4.32
C LEU A 153 4.67 -8.16 3.32
N VAL A 154 3.85 -9.16 3.69
CA VAL A 154 3.64 -10.34 2.83
C VAL A 154 2.97 -9.94 1.50
N PRO A 155 1.84 -9.24 1.47
CA PRO A 155 1.23 -8.81 0.21
C PRO A 155 2.07 -7.75 -0.55
N LEU A 156 2.82 -6.89 0.14
CA LEU A 156 3.74 -5.95 -0.50
C LEU A 156 4.84 -6.71 -1.26
N LEU A 157 5.47 -7.70 -0.64
CA LEU A 157 6.54 -8.48 -1.25
C LEU A 157 6.04 -9.43 -2.33
N GLU A 158 4.77 -9.80 -2.33
CA GLU A 158 4.15 -10.53 -3.46
C GLU A 158 4.19 -9.71 -4.75
N ILE A 159 3.92 -8.41 -4.66
CA ILE A 159 3.83 -7.53 -5.85
C ILE A 159 5.10 -6.72 -6.10
N ALA A 160 5.97 -6.57 -5.12
CA ALA A 160 7.23 -5.84 -5.20
C ALA A 160 8.32 -6.53 -4.34
N PRO A 161 8.86 -7.70 -4.76
CA PRO A 161 9.84 -8.48 -3.97
C PRO A 161 11.10 -7.70 -3.60
N GLY A 162 11.57 -6.81 -4.47
CA GLY A 162 12.74 -5.96 -4.26
C GLY A 162 12.45 -4.65 -3.51
N CYS A 163 11.26 -4.48 -2.93
CA CYS A 163 10.85 -3.23 -2.29
C CYS A 163 11.81 -2.82 -1.15
N LEU A 164 12.26 -1.55 -1.21
CA LEU A 164 13.03 -0.91 -0.14
C LEU A 164 12.12 0.03 0.64
N ILE A 165 12.19 -0.04 1.97
CA ILE A 165 11.54 0.92 2.87
C ILE A 165 12.57 2.02 3.17
N PRO A 166 12.36 3.28 2.73
CA PRO A 166 13.25 4.39 3.01
C PRO A 166 13.60 4.50 4.49
N GLY A 167 14.90 4.65 4.79
CA GLY A 167 15.41 4.70 6.15
C GLY A 167 15.42 3.36 6.93
N ARG A 168 14.94 2.23 6.31
CA ARG A 168 14.85 0.91 6.98
C ARG A 168 15.43 -0.25 6.16
N GLY A 169 15.81 -0.02 4.88
CA GLY A 169 16.37 -1.05 4.00
C GLY A 169 15.33 -1.96 3.36
N PRO A 170 15.74 -3.17 2.91
CA PRO A 170 14.87 -4.10 2.20
C PRO A 170 13.67 -4.54 3.05
N ALA A 171 12.45 -4.47 2.48
CA ALA A 171 11.23 -4.91 3.14
C ALA A 171 11.30 -6.39 3.53
N ALA A 172 11.93 -7.23 2.71
CA ALA A 172 12.14 -8.66 2.97
C ALA A 172 12.94 -8.94 4.23
N ALA A 173 13.87 -8.06 4.62
CA ALA A 173 14.67 -8.22 5.84
C ALA A 173 13.84 -8.17 7.13
N TRP A 174 12.61 -7.66 7.07
CA TRP A 174 11.69 -7.56 8.20
C TRP A 174 10.75 -8.77 8.37
N LEU A 175 10.68 -9.68 7.37
CA LEU A 175 9.82 -10.88 7.47
C LEU A 175 10.08 -11.74 8.71
N PRO A 176 11.33 -11.98 9.15
CA PRO A 176 11.57 -12.76 10.37
C PRO A 176 10.92 -12.13 11.62
N ALA A 177 10.88 -10.81 11.72
CA ALA A 177 10.29 -10.09 12.85
C ALA A 177 8.77 -10.25 12.95
N VAL A 178 8.10 -10.61 11.85
CA VAL A 178 6.64 -10.80 11.78
C VAL A 178 6.21 -12.26 11.57
N SER A 179 7.15 -13.22 11.59
CA SER A 179 6.91 -14.64 11.32
C SER A 179 5.90 -15.31 12.27
N GLY A 180 5.74 -14.78 13.50
CA GLY A 180 4.75 -15.24 14.46
C GLY A 180 3.32 -14.71 14.23
N GLN A 181 3.11 -13.81 13.27
CA GLN A 181 1.79 -13.26 12.93
C GLN A 181 1.09 -14.18 11.91
N ALA A 182 -0.05 -14.79 12.32
CA ALA A 182 -0.79 -15.66 11.43
C ALA A 182 -1.38 -14.89 10.24
N ILE A 183 -1.05 -15.35 9.03
CA ILE A 183 -1.55 -14.79 7.77
C ILE A 183 -1.83 -15.94 6.80
N GLN A 184 -2.96 -15.91 6.14
CA GLN A 184 -3.39 -16.92 5.17
C GLN A 184 -3.72 -16.27 3.83
N ARG A 185 -3.02 -16.67 2.77
CA ARG A 185 -3.41 -16.29 1.40
C ARG A 185 -4.72 -16.98 1.03
N LEU A 186 -5.66 -16.23 0.47
CA LEU A 186 -6.91 -16.76 -0.05
C LEU A 186 -6.73 -17.19 -1.52
N SER A 187 -7.35 -18.30 -1.89
CA SER A 187 -7.48 -18.68 -3.30
C SER A 187 -8.34 -17.64 -4.05
N ARG A 188 -8.03 -17.44 -5.32
CA ARG A 188 -8.81 -16.57 -6.20
C ARG A 188 -10.22 -17.09 -6.41
#